data_8aa48b0c619888f05c1e683b803b0a97
#
_entry.id   8aa48b0c619888f05c1e683b803b0a97
#
_cell.length_a   1.000
_cell.length_b   1.000
_cell.length_c   1.000
_cell.angle_alpha   90.00
_cell.angle_beta   90.00
_cell.angle_gamma   90.00
#
_symmetry.space_group_name_H-M   'P 1'
#
loop_
_entity.id
_entity.type
_entity.pdbx_description
1 polymer ?
#
loop_
_entity_poly.entity_id
_entity_poly.type
_entity_poly.pdbx_seq_one_letter_code
_entity_poly.pdbx_strand_id
1 'polypeptide(L)'
;MEQEHKRSRMPQIGEAVFCIAYLIFDLIAVMIFFINAGNSQTFLLFGILTLVLGGGDAFHLIPRVIKTFGSNSDRIEWWAGLGLMISSITMTVFYILLFYVWKAVFPKVDYPSVLPVFLWSSAVIRIILCLFPQNHWFHPEGNLKWGIYRNLPFAITGLCLVILFFLSGNTGGYGLWRMSAAIIISFACYFPVVLLAKKKPMVGMLMIPKTMAYIWMICMGLSMIGK
;
A
#
# COMPACT_ATOMS: atom_id res chain seq x y z
N MET A 1 0.48 -1.74 38.55
CA MET A 1 1.51 -2.16 37.60
C MET A 1 1.01 -3.21 36.61
N GLU A 2 0.43 -4.34 37.03
CA GLU A 2 -0.05 -5.39 36.10
C GLU A 2 -1.23 -4.96 35.22
N GLN A 3 -2.16 -4.19 35.76
CA GLN A 3 -3.30 -3.64 35.01
C GLN A 3 -2.91 -2.52 34.03
N GLU A 4 -1.92 -1.70 34.35
CA GLU A 4 -1.37 -0.69 33.43
C GLU A 4 -0.60 -1.32 32.29
N HIS A 5 0.17 -2.37 32.56
CA HIS A 5 0.90 -3.13 31.54
C HIS A 5 -0.07 -3.87 30.58
N LYS A 6 -1.18 -4.37 31.09
CA LYS A 6 -2.25 -5.00 30.31
C LYS A 6 -3.02 -3.98 29.45
N ARG A 7 -3.24 -2.76 29.96
CA ARG A 7 -3.94 -1.67 29.26
C ARG A 7 -3.10 -1.08 28.12
N SER A 8 -1.77 -1.08 28.23
CA SER A 8 -0.86 -0.63 27.16
C SER A 8 -0.69 -1.65 26.01
N ARG A 9 -0.97 -2.94 26.24
CA ARG A 9 -0.88 -4.01 25.23
C ARG A 9 -2.14 -4.18 24.38
N MET A 10 -3.31 -3.75 24.85
CA MET A 10 -4.58 -3.91 24.12
C MET A 10 -4.57 -3.27 22.71
N PRO A 11 -4.11 -2.02 22.53
CA PRO A 11 -4.05 -1.43 21.18
C PRO A 11 -3.12 -2.19 20.24
N GLN A 12 -1.99 -2.71 20.74
CA GLN A 12 -1.01 -3.47 19.98
C GLN A 12 -1.58 -4.83 19.51
N ILE A 13 -2.35 -5.50 20.39
CA ILE A 13 -3.01 -6.76 20.05
C ILE A 13 -4.09 -6.50 18.97
N GLY A 14 -4.90 -5.45 19.14
CA GLY A 14 -5.90 -5.07 18.15
C GLY A 14 -5.29 -4.78 16.78
N GLU A 15 -4.15 -4.10 16.73
CA GLU A 15 -3.41 -3.85 15.51
C GLU A 15 -2.86 -5.15 14.90
N ALA A 16 -2.33 -6.06 15.71
CA ALA A 16 -1.85 -7.36 15.22
C ALA A 16 -2.97 -8.21 14.62
N VAL A 17 -4.14 -8.25 15.28
CA VAL A 17 -5.34 -8.94 14.76
C VAL A 17 -5.78 -8.32 13.44
N PHE A 18 -5.80 -6.99 13.34
CA PHE A 18 -6.12 -6.30 12.09
C PHE A 18 -5.13 -6.65 10.97
N CYS A 19 -3.82 -6.68 11.25
CA CYS A 19 -2.80 -7.05 10.26
C CYS A 19 -3.00 -8.48 9.75
N ILE A 20 -3.30 -9.43 10.64
CA ILE A 20 -3.57 -10.83 10.26
C ILE A 20 -4.82 -10.91 9.39
N ALA A 21 -5.92 -10.25 9.79
CA ALA A 21 -7.16 -10.24 9.03
C ALA A 21 -6.98 -9.64 7.63
N TYR A 22 -6.20 -8.56 7.54
CA TYR A 22 -5.84 -7.93 6.28
C TYR A 22 -5.07 -8.88 5.34
N LEU A 23 -4.03 -9.54 5.84
CA LEU A 23 -3.25 -10.49 5.02
C LEU A 23 -4.09 -11.70 4.56
N ILE A 24 -5.01 -12.18 5.41
CA ILE A 24 -5.96 -13.25 5.03
C ILE A 24 -6.91 -12.74 3.95
N PHE A 25 -7.43 -11.52 4.09
CA PHE A 25 -8.29 -10.91 3.07
C PHE A 25 -7.57 -10.80 1.72
N ASP A 26 -6.32 -10.32 1.71
CA ASP A 26 -5.53 -10.20 0.49
C ASP A 26 -5.32 -11.56 -0.18
N LEU A 27 -5.00 -12.60 0.60
CA LEU A 27 -4.82 -13.95 0.07
C LEU A 27 -6.10 -14.50 -0.56
N ILE A 28 -7.24 -14.32 0.09
CA ILE A 28 -8.55 -14.72 -0.43
C ILE A 28 -8.88 -13.95 -1.71
N ALA A 29 -8.65 -12.63 -1.73
CA ALA A 29 -8.89 -11.80 -2.89
C ALA A 29 -8.02 -12.20 -4.09
N VAL A 30 -6.74 -12.51 -3.86
CA VAL A 30 -5.82 -13.04 -4.88
C VAL A 30 -6.39 -14.31 -5.51
N MET A 31 -6.84 -15.27 -4.69
CA MET A 31 -7.43 -16.53 -5.18
C MET A 31 -8.68 -16.26 -6.02
N ILE A 32 -9.59 -15.41 -5.55
CA ILE A 32 -10.81 -15.05 -6.26
C ILE A 32 -10.48 -14.41 -7.61
N PHE A 33 -9.53 -13.47 -7.68
CA PHE A 33 -9.14 -12.84 -8.93
C PHE A 33 -8.54 -13.82 -9.91
N PHE A 34 -7.64 -14.73 -9.48
CA PHE A 34 -7.03 -15.71 -10.37
C PHE A 34 -8.02 -16.77 -10.87
N ILE A 35 -8.98 -17.21 -10.03
CA ILE A 35 -10.06 -18.12 -10.46
C ILE A 35 -10.91 -17.45 -11.56
N ASN A 36 -11.15 -16.14 -11.46
CA ASN A 36 -11.94 -15.37 -12.42
C ASN A 36 -11.11 -14.73 -13.55
N ALA A 37 -9.79 -14.90 -13.54
CA ALA A 37 -8.92 -14.31 -14.55
C ALA A 37 -9.27 -14.85 -15.95
N GLY A 38 -9.36 -16.17 -16.12
CA GLY A 38 -9.72 -16.78 -17.40
C GLY A 38 -9.05 -16.04 -18.58
N ASN A 39 -9.87 -15.46 -19.45
CA ASN A 39 -9.41 -14.60 -20.56
C ASN A 39 -9.47 -13.10 -20.21
N SER A 40 -9.75 -12.74 -18.96
CA SER A 40 -9.86 -11.33 -18.54
C SER A 40 -8.54 -10.76 -18.05
N GLN A 41 -7.87 -9.97 -18.88
CA GLN A 41 -6.66 -9.25 -18.50
C GLN A 41 -6.86 -8.37 -17.25
N THR A 42 -8.04 -7.80 -17.05
CA THR A 42 -8.36 -6.96 -15.91
C THR A 42 -8.26 -7.73 -14.59
N PHE A 43 -8.87 -8.92 -14.51
CA PHE A 43 -8.82 -9.72 -13.28
C PHE A 43 -7.44 -10.32 -13.03
N LEU A 44 -6.72 -10.69 -14.10
CA LEU A 44 -5.32 -11.08 -13.98
C LEU A 44 -4.47 -9.95 -13.36
N LEU A 45 -4.62 -8.73 -13.84
CA LEU A 45 -3.91 -7.56 -13.29
C LEU A 45 -4.31 -7.26 -11.84
N PHE A 46 -5.60 -7.37 -11.48
CA PHE A 46 -6.04 -7.23 -10.10
C PHE A 46 -5.48 -8.34 -9.21
N GLY A 47 -5.38 -9.56 -9.68
CA GLY A 47 -4.77 -10.68 -8.95
C GLY A 47 -3.28 -10.42 -8.67
N ILE A 48 -2.51 -10.02 -9.69
CA ILE A 48 -1.09 -9.69 -9.55
C ILE A 48 -0.90 -8.48 -8.63
N LEU A 49 -1.70 -7.43 -8.81
CA LEU A 49 -1.66 -6.22 -7.99
C LEU A 49 -1.90 -6.53 -6.50
N THR A 50 -2.92 -7.33 -6.19
CA THR A 50 -3.25 -7.74 -4.83
C THR A 50 -2.17 -8.63 -4.23
N LEU A 51 -1.60 -9.56 -5.02
CA LEU A 51 -0.47 -10.40 -4.60
C LEU A 51 0.77 -9.57 -4.27
N VAL A 52 1.09 -8.57 -5.09
CA VAL A 52 2.24 -7.66 -4.86
C VAL A 52 2.01 -6.80 -3.61
N LEU A 53 0.78 -6.34 -3.38
CA LEU A 53 0.41 -5.56 -2.21
C LEU A 53 0.54 -6.40 -0.95
N GLY A 54 -0.24 -7.48 -0.84
CA GLY A 54 -0.29 -8.33 0.35
C GLY A 54 1.05 -9.04 0.62
N GLY A 55 1.73 -9.51 -0.45
CA GLY A 55 3.05 -10.11 -0.34
C GLY A 55 4.10 -9.11 0.17
N GLY A 56 4.13 -7.90 -0.38
CA GLY A 56 5.03 -6.84 0.07
C GLY A 56 4.78 -6.41 1.51
N ASP A 57 3.50 -6.28 1.87
CA ASP A 57 3.13 -5.89 3.24
C ASP A 57 3.39 -7.02 4.25
N ALA A 58 3.25 -8.28 3.87
CA ALA A 58 3.55 -9.43 4.73
C ALA A 58 4.99 -9.38 5.28
N PHE A 59 5.97 -8.95 4.46
CA PHE A 59 7.37 -8.88 4.89
C PHE A 59 7.61 -7.97 6.09
N HIS A 60 6.83 -6.91 6.27
CA HIS A 60 7.00 -6.03 7.44
C HIS A 60 5.91 -6.21 8.49
N LEU A 61 4.71 -6.68 8.12
CA LEU A 61 3.63 -6.91 9.07
C LEU A 61 3.86 -8.17 9.92
N ILE A 62 4.38 -9.27 9.33
CA ILE A 62 4.65 -10.50 10.06
C ILE A 62 5.67 -10.27 11.21
N PRO A 63 6.85 -9.64 11.00
CA PRO A 63 7.75 -9.31 12.10
C PRO A 63 7.10 -8.41 13.16
N ARG A 64 6.23 -7.49 12.76
CA ARG A 64 5.52 -6.60 13.68
C ARG A 64 4.53 -7.38 14.56
N VAL A 65 3.79 -8.31 13.98
CA VAL A 65 2.88 -9.21 14.71
C VAL A 65 3.68 -10.06 15.70
N ILE A 66 4.80 -10.66 15.28
CA ILE A 66 5.67 -11.47 16.14
C ILE A 66 6.18 -10.65 17.35
N LYS A 67 6.60 -9.40 17.12
CA LYS A 67 7.02 -8.49 18.20
C LYS A 67 5.90 -8.24 19.22
N THR A 68 4.67 -8.12 18.78
CA THR A 68 3.51 -7.89 19.65
C THR A 68 3.29 -9.05 20.63
N PHE A 69 3.57 -10.28 20.20
CA PHE A 69 3.40 -11.48 21.04
C PHE A 69 4.63 -11.85 21.89
N GLY A 70 5.66 -11.00 21.94
CA GLY A 70 6.73 -11.07 22.93
C GLY A 70 8.06 -11.63 22.46
N SER A 71 8.23 -11.92 21.16
CA SER A 71 9.52 -12.28 20.61
C SER A 71 10.25 -11.04 20.11
N ASN A 72 11.20 -10.51 20.89
CA ASN A 72 12.02 -9.38 20.49
C ASN A 72 13.47 -9.85 20.37
N SER A 73 14.01 -9.87 19.15
CA SER A 73 15.40 -10.21 18.88
C SER A 73 15.95 -9.33 17.77
N ASP A 74 17.26 -9.11 17.74
CA ASP A 74 17.95 -8.35 16.71
C ASP A 74 17.62 -8.87 15.30
N ARG A 75 17.41 -10.18 15.18
CA ARG A 75 17.01 -10.82 13.93
C ARG A 75 15.63 -10.36 13.47
N ILE A 76 14.67 -10.23 14.38
CA ILE A 76 13.30 -9.74 14.04
C ILE A 76 13.34 -8.27 13.66
N GLU A 77 14.20 -7.47 14.31
CA GLU A 77 14.40 -6.06 13.93
C GLU A 77 14.98 -5.91 12.53
N TRP A 78 15.97 -6.74 12.21
CA TRP A 78 16.54 -6.78 10.87
C TRP A 78 15.47 -7.15 9.82
N TRP A 79 14.68 -8.20 10.09
CA TRP A 79 13.58 -8.60 9.21
C TRP A 79 12.52 -7.51 9.05
N ALA A 80 12.19 -6.77 10.11
CA ALA A 80 11.26 -5.65 10.03
C ALA A 80 11.80 -4.52 9.14
N GLY A 81 13.10 -4.21 9.25
CA GLY A 81 13.76 -3.23 8.39
C GLY A 81 13.78 -3.63 6.91
N LEU A 82 14.16 -4.89 6.63
CA LEU A 82 14.10 -5.45 5.27
C LEU A 82 12.67 -5.41 4.71
N GLY A 83 11.69 -5.78 5.54
CA GLY A 83 10.28 -5.75 5.17
C GLY A 83 9.80 -4.34 4.82
N LEU A 84 10.23 -3.30 5.53
CA LEU A 84 9.91 -1.91 5.19
C LEU A 84 10.50 -1.48 3.84
N MET A 85 11.71 -1.93 3.51
CA MET A 85 12.33 -1.68 2.21
C MET A 85 11.54 -2.38 1.09
N ILE A 86 11.25 -3.68 1.24
CA ILE A 86 10.49 -4.47 0.28
C ILE A 86 9.11 -3.86 0.08
N SER A 87 8.37 -3.57 1.15
CA SER A 87 7.04 -2.95 1.07
C SER A 87 7.08 -1.58 0.39
N SER A 88 8.14 -0.78 0.58
CA SER A 88 8.29 0.50 -0.11
C SER A 88 8.43 0.35 -1.63
N ILE A 89 9.13 -0.70 -2.09
CA ILE A 89 9.31 -1.01 -3.51
C ILE A 89 8.02 -1.61 -4.08
N THR A 90 7.45 -2.63 -3.42
CA THR A 90 6.23 -3.31 -3.87
C THR A 90 5.04 -2.38 -3.94
N MET A 91 4.96 -1.39 -3.03
CA MET A 91 3.99 -0.31 -3.12
C MET A 91 4.13 0.51 -4.40
N THR A 92 5.34 0.77 -4.87
CA THR A 92 5.54 1.47 -6.15
C THR A 92 5.06 0.60 -7.31
N VAL A 93 5.40 -0.69 -7.28
CA VAL A 93 4.94 -1.67 -8.28
C VAL A 93 3.41 -1.79 -8.28
N PHE A 94 2.77 -1.79 -7.10
CA PHE A 94 1.32 -1.77 -6.95
C PHE A 94 0.68 -0.59 -7.71
N TYR A 95 1.23 0.62 -7.57
CA TYR A 95 0.71 1.81 -8.27
C TYR A 95 0.96 1.75 -9.78
N ILE A 96 2.08 1.15 -10.22
CA ILE A 96 2.32 0.89 -11.64
C ILE A 96 1.28 -0.12 -12.18
N LEU A 97 1.02 -1.21 -11.46
CA LEU A 97 0.00 -2.19 -11.84
C LEU A 97 -1.40 -1.58 -11.87
N LEU A 98 -1.71 -0.69 -10.93
CA LEU A 98 -2.98 0.03 -10.91
C LEU A 98 -3.15 0.93 -12.15
N PHE A 99 -2.07 1.50 -12.68
CA PHE A 99 -2.10 2.18 -13.98
C PHE A 99 -2.46 1.23 -15.13
N TYR A 100 -1.92 0.02 -15.15
CA TYR A 100 -2.29 -0.97 -16.16
C TYR A 100 -3.72 -1.48 -16.01
N VAL A 101 -4.21 -1.64 -14.77
CA VAL A 101 -5.63 -1.89 -14.51
C VAL A 101 -6.48 -0.78 -15.11
N TRP A 102 -6.11 0.49 -14.87
CA TRP A 102 -6.81 1.63 -15.44
C TRP A 102 -6.85 1.54 -16.97
N LYS A 103 -5.73 1.27 -17.64
CA LYS A 103 -5.65 1.11 -19.08
C LYS A 103 -6.51 -0.04 -19.63
N ALA A 104 -6.55 -1.15 -18.91
CA ALA A 104 -7.35 -2.31 -19.32
C ALA A 104 -8.84 -2.05 -19.20
N VAL A 105 -9.27 -1.31 -18.17
CA VAL A 105 -10.69 -1.00 -17.94
C VAL A 105 -11.19 0.17 -18.80
N PHE A 106 -10.33 1.16 -19.05
CA PHE A 106 -10.69 2.40 -19.73
C PHE A 106 -9.90 2.64 -21.03
N PRO A 107 -9.90 1.72 -22.00
CA PRO A 107 -9.06 1.83 -23.20
C PRO A 107 -9.43 2.99 -24.12
N LYS A 108 -10.65 3.56 -23.97
CA LYS A 108 -11.20 4.63 -24.82
C LYS A 108 -11.21 6.01 -24.14
N VAL A 109 -10.73 6.09 -22.89
CA VAL A 109 -10.67 7.39 -22.19
C VAL A 109 -9.40 8.11 -22.58
N ASP A 110 -9.56 9.31 -23.14
CA ASP A 110 -8.43 10.18 -23.48
C ASP A 110 -7.80 10.77 -22.22
N TYR A 111 -6.48 10.82 -22.20
CA TYR A 111 -5.71 11.39 -21.11
C TYR A 111 -4.45 12.09 -21.63
N PRO A 112 -3.93 13.12 -20.95
CA PRO A 112 -2.70 13.79 -21.33
C PRO A 112 -1.52 12.82 -21.37
N SER A 113 -0.81 12.75 -22.47
CA SER A 113 0.35 11.85 -22.68
C SER A 113 1.49 12.09 -21.70
N VAL A 114 1.50 13.23 -21.05
CA VAL A 114 2.46 13.61 -20.01
C VAL A 114 2.28 12.80 -18.71
N LEU A 115 1.06 12.35 -18.38
CA LEU A 115 0.77 11.62 -17.13
C LEU A 115 1.54 10.30 -17.01
N PRO A 116 1.58 9.40 -18.03
CA PRO A 116 2.41 8.20 -17.96
C PRO A 116 3.90 8.53 -17.82
N VAL A 117 4.39 9.59 -18.43
CA VAL A 117 5.79 10.01 -18.31
C VAL A 117 6.14 10.37 -16.87
N PHE A 118 5.30 11.21 -16.23
CA PHE A 118 5.48 11.54 -14.81
C PHE A 118 5.31 10.34 -13.89
N LEU A 119 4.34 9.47 -14.17
CA LEU A 119 4.11 8.26 -13.40
C LEU A 119 5.33 7.34 -13.41
N TRP A 120 5.84 7.03 -14.60
CA TRP A 120 6.98 6.14 -14.73
C TRP A 120 8.28 6.75 -14.22
N SER A 121 8.58 8.01 -14.54
CA SER A 121 9.79 8.67 -14.06
C SER A 121 9.80 8.79 -12.54
N SER A 122 8.68 9.18 -11.93
CA SER A 122 8.58 9.26 -10.48
C SER A 122 8.65 7.88 -9.81
N ALA A 123 8.07 6.84 -10.40
CA ALA A 123 8.16 5.48 -9.87
C ALA A 123 9.61 4.96 -9.91
N VAL A 124 10.32 5.16 -11.02
CA VAL A 124 11.74 4.76 -11.15
C VAL A 124 12.61 5.52 -10.16
N ILE A 125 12.46 6.85 -10.07
CA ILE A 125 13.19 7.68 -9.09
C ILE A 125 12.94 7.16 -7.66
N ARG A 126 11.70 6.84 -7.32
CA ARG A 126 11.37 6.30 -6.00
C ARG A 126 12.06 4.98 -5.72
N ILE A 127 12.03 4.03 -6.66
CA ILE A 127 12.69 2.72 -6.49
C ILE A 127 14.18 2.93 -6.26
N ILE A 128 14.83 3.78 -7.06
CA ILE A 128 16.24 4.12 -6.90
C ILE A 128 16.49 4.69 -5.49
N LEU A 129 15.68 5.67 -5.06
CA LEU A 129 15.81 6.26 -3.73
C LEU A 129 15.61 5.25 -2.59
N CYS A 130 14.74 4.24 -2.76
CA CYS A 130 14.55 3.18 -1.77
C CYS A 130 15.78 2.28 -1.61
N LEU A 131 16.59 2.11 -2.66
CA LEU A 131 17.79 1.26 -2.64
C LEU A 131 19.00 1.92 -1.97
N PHE A 132 18.97 3.21 -1.72
CA PHE A 132 20.08 3.92 -1.10
C PHE A 132 20.25 3.52 0.38
N PRO A 133 21.49 3.22 0.84
CA PRO A 133 21.78 2.83 2.23
C PRO A 133 21.46 3.92 3.24
N GLN A 134 21.45 5.18 2.82
CA GLN A 134 21.11 6.34 3.65
C GLN A 134 19.66 6.33 4.19
N ASN A 135 18.80 5.44 3.68
CA ASN A 135 17.47 5.23 4.27
C ASN A 135 17.54 4.67 5.69
N HIS A 136 18.65 4.02 6.05
CA HIS A 136 18.87 3.39 7.36
C HIS A 136 17.75 2.39 7.73
N TRP A 137 17.37 1.53 6.77
CA TRP A 137 16.28 0.56 6.93
C TRP A 137 16.45 -0.37 8.13
N PHE A 138 17.70 -0.71 8.46
CA PHE A 138 18.05 -1.64 9.53
C PHE A 138 18.33 -0.95 10.88
N HIS A 139 18.11 0.37 10.97
CA HIS A 139 18.26 1.13 12.20
C HIS A 139 16.88 1.55 12.73
N PRO A 140 16.60 1.41 14.04
CA PRO A 140 15.30 1.72 14.64
C PRO A 140 14.84 3.15 14.38
N GLU A 141 15.79 4.08 14.30
CA GLU A 141 15.46 5.48 14.06
C GLU A 141 15.19 5.81 12.59
N GLY A 142 15.69 5.02 11.64
CA GLY A 142 15.62 5.31 10.21
C GLY A 142 16.10 6.73 9.89
N ASN A 143 15.90 7.22 8.67
CA ASN A 143 16.26 8.57 8.26
C ASN A 143 15.04 9.34 7.74
N LEU A 144 14.60 10.36 8.50
CA LEU A 144 13.43 11.16 8.14
C LEU A 144 13.62 11.92 6.80
N LYS A 145 14.80 12.49 6.55
CA LYS A 145 15.06 13.23 5.30
C LYS A 145 14.92 12.30 4.08
N TRP A 146 15.53 11.12 4.14
CA TRP A 146 15.42 10.12 3.09
C TRP A 146 13.99 9.55 2.99
N GLY A 147 13.29 9.46 4.12
CA GLY A 147 11.86 9.18 4.15
C GLY A 147 11.05 10.18 3.32
N ILE A 148 11.33 11.49 3.45
CA ILE A 148 10.67 12.53 2.65
C ILE A 148 11.08 12.43 1.18
N TYR A 149 12.38 12.29 0.88
CA TYR A 149 12.87 12.24 -0.49
C TYR A 149 12.25 11.09 -1.30
N ARG A 150 12.12 9.88 -0.74
CA ARG A 150 11.50 8.76 -1.44
C ARG A 150 9.97 8.86 -1.55
N ASN A 151 9.32 9.60 -0.64
CA ASN A 151 7.86 9.73 -0.64
C ASN A 151 7.37 10.90 -1.51
N LEU A 152 8.21 11.86 -1.87
CA LEU A 152 7.84 12.92 -2.81
C LEU A 152 7.53 12.36 -4.22
N PRO A 153 8.41 11.58 -4.87
CA PRO A 153 8.05 10.93 -6.13
C PRO A 153 6.86 9.97 -5.99
N PHE A 154 6.69 9.31 -4.84
CA PHE A 154 5.50 8.50 -4.60
C PHE A 154 4.20 9.29 -4.64
N ALA A 155 4.21 10.50 -4.09
CA ALA A 155 3.07 11.41 -4.18
C ALA A 155 2.75 11.78 -5.63
N ILE A 156 3.78 12.01 -6.46
CA ILE A 156 3.59 12.29 -7.88
C ILE A 156 2.96 11.10 -8.60
N THR A 157 3.47 9.88 -8.36
CA THR A 157 2.89 8.65 -8.91
C THR A 157 1.41 8.50 -8.51
N GLY A 158 1.09 8.72 -7.22
CA GLY A 158 -0.29 8.68 -6.72
C GLY A 158 -1.18 9.75 -7.34
N LEU A 159 -0.69 10.98 -7.47
CA LEU A 159 -1.43 12.08 -8.07
C LEU A 159 -1.76 11.82 -9.54
N CYS A 160 -0.83 11.25 -10.32
CA CYS A 160 -1.10 10.85 -11.70
C CYS A 160 -2.27 9.86 -11.77
N LEU A 161 -2.32 8.87 -10.88
CA LEU A 161 -3.42 7.91 -10.83
C LEU A 161 -4.74 8.54 -10.36
N VAL A 162 -4.69 9.44 -9.38
CA VAL A 162 -5.88 10.19 -8.95
C VAL A 162 -6.50 10.92 -10.14
N ILE A 163 -5.69 11.62 -10.95
CA ILE A 163 -6.14 12.34 -12.15
C ILE A 163 -6.73 11.35 -13.16
N LEU A 164 -6.04 10.25 -13.46
CA LEU A 164 -6.51 9.25 -14.42
C LEU A 164 -7.87 8.65 -14.04
N PHE A 165 -8.02 8.19 -12.79
CA PHE A 165 -9.29 7.64 -12.31
C PHE A 165 -10.39 8.69 -12.23
N PHE A 166 -10.04 9.94 -11.91
CA PHE A 166 -11.01 11.04 -11.92
C PHE A 166 -11.51 11.35 -13.34
N LEU A 167 -10.61 11.40 -14.33
CA LEU A 167 -10.95 11.60 -15.75
C LEU A 167 -11.83 10.49 -16.31
N SER A 168 -11.71 9.25 -15.79
CA SER A 168 -12.57 8.14 -16.21
C SER A 168 -14.04 8.36 -15.84
N GLY A 169 -14.33 9.15 -14.80
CA GLY A 169 -15.70 9.38 -14.33
C GLY A 169 -16.43 8.06 -14.07
N ASN A 170 -17.67 7.97 -14.52
CA ASN A 170 -18.46 6.75 -14.41
C ASN A 170 -18.45 5.91 -15.70
N THR A 171 -17.43 6.05 -16.55
CA THR A 171 -17.28 5.26 -17.77
C THR A 171 -17.29 3.76 -17.44
N GLY A 172 -18.01 2.98 -18.21
CA GLY A 172 -18.16 1.53 -18.00
C GLY A 172 -19.10 1.11 -16.87
N GLY A 173 -19.64 2.06 -16.08
CA GLY A 173 -20.61 1.76 -15.01
C GLY A 173 -20.04 1.06 -13.77
N TYR A 174 -18.72 0.81 -13.71
CA TYR A 174 -18.08 0.11 -12.59
C TYR A 174 -17.84 0.98 -11.35
N GLY A 175 -18.01 2.30 -11.46
CA GLY A 175 -17.80 3.25 -10.37
C GLY A 175 -16.34 3.33 -9.89
N LEU A 176 -15.37 2.97 -10.73
CA LEU A 176 -13.93 2.94 -10.40
C LEU A 176 -13.32 4.34 -10.26
N TRP A 177 -14.03 5.43 -10.62
CA TRP A 177 -13.61 6.78 -10.29
C TRP A 177 -13.37 6.97 -8.78
N ARG A 178 -14.04 6.17 -7.94
CA ARG A 178 -13.84 6.12 -6.48
C ARG A 178 -12.44 5.67 -6.06
N MET A 179 -11.67 5.06 -6.96
CA MET A 179 -10.24 4.79 -6.75
C MET A 179 -9.48 6.08 -6.44
N SER A 180 -9.84 7.21 -7.09
CA SER A 180 -9.24 8.52 -6.77
C SER A 180 -9.40 8.87 -5.29
N ALA A 181 -10.61 8.68 -4.74
CA ALA A 181 -10.88 8.96 -3.32
C ALA A 181 -10.08 8.01 -2.40
N ALA A 182 -10.03 6.72 -2.73
CA ALA A 182 -9.27 5.75 -1.95
C ALA A 182 -7.76 6.07 -1.95
N ILE A 183 -7.19 6.46 -3.09
CA ILE A 183 -5.79 6.89 -3.20
C ILE A 183 -5.55 8.14 -2.34
N ILE A 184 -6.41 9.15 -2.45
CA ILE A 184 -6.30 10.39 -1.66
C ILE A 184 -6.33 10.08 -0.16
N ILE A 185 -7.29 9.27 0.30
CA ILE A 185 -7.40 8.87 1.72
C ILE A 185 -6.14 8.14 2.17
N SER A 186 -5.63 7.21 1.35
CA SER A 186 -4.39 6.48 1.65
C SER A 186 -3.22 7.44 1.86
N PHE A 187 -3.01 8.41 0.97
CA PHE A 187 -1.94 9.38 1.10
C PHE A 187 -2.15 10.36 2.25
N ALA A 188 -3.39 10.83 2.46
CA ALA A 188 -3.73 11.72 3.57
C ALA A 188 -3.45 11.08 4.93
N CYS A 189 -3.62 9.75 5.06
CA CYS A 189 -3.26 9.01 6.26
C CYS A 189 -1.75 8.73 6.34
N TYR A 190 -1.11 8.46 5.21
CA TYR A 190 0.29 8.03 5.17
C TYR A 190 1.28 9.17 5.44
N PHE A 191 1.07 10.35 4.86
CA PHE A 191 2.02 11.48 5.04
C PHE A 191 2.20 11.91 6.49
N PRO A 192 1.13 12.08 7.31
CA PRO A 192 1.30 12.38 8.72
C PRO A 192 2.12 11.32 9.46
N VAL A 193 1.96 10.03 9.11
CA VAL A 193 2.75 8.95 9.72
C VAL A 193 4.23 9.11 9.41
N VAL A 194 4.58 9.35 8.14
CA VAL A 194 5.99 9.55 7.73
C VAL A 194 6.63 10.73 8.44
N LEU A 195 5.88 11.83 8.62
CA LEU A 195 6.41 13.08 9.14
C LEU A 195 6.40 13.16 10.68
N LEU A 196 5.40 12.57 11.33
CA LEU A 196 5.08 12.85 12.72
C LEU A 196 5.12 11.64 13.66
N ALA A 197 5.12 10.38 13.13
CA ALA A 197 5.01 9.19 13.98
C ALA A 197 6.16 9.08 15.00
N LYS A 198 7.36 9.59 14.68
CA LYS A 198 8.49 9.64 15.62
C LYS A 198 8.26 10.60 16.79
N LYS A 199 7.61 11.72 16.54
CA LYS A 199 7.30 12.74 17.56
C LYS A 199 6.02 12.43 18.32
N LYS A 200 5.05 11.82 17.64
CA LYS A 200 3.71 11.50 18.17
C LYS A 200 3.34 10.07 17.77
N PRO A 201 3.69 9.05 18.57
CA PRO A 201 3.44 7.64 18.25
C PRO A 201 2.00 7.31 17.90
N MET A 202 1.02 8.01 18.49
CA MET A 202 -0.41 7.83 18.19
C MET A 202 -0.76 8.08 16.71
N VAL A 203 0.02 8.90 16.01
CA VAL A 203 -0.16 9.15 14.56
C VAL A 203 0.05 7.85 13.76
N GLY A 204 0.82 6.90 14.29
CA GLY A 204 0.98 5.57 13.69
C GLY A 204 -0.34 4.82 13.48
N MET A 205 -1.38 5.09 14.28
CA MET A 205 -2.71 4.50 14.10
C MET A 205 -3.38 4.86 12.76
N LEU A 206 -2.95 5.94 12.09
CA LEU A 206 -3.41 6.30 10.75
C LEU A 206 -3.02 5.27 9.69
N MET A 207 -2.15 4.32 10.02
CA MET A 207 -1.87 3.19 9.12
C MET A 207 -3.09 2.27 8.96
N ILE A 208 -3.99 2.20 9.96
CA ILE A 208 -5.23 1.40 9.86
C ILE A 208 -6.15 1.95 8.76
N PRO A 209 -6.61 3.22 8.79
CA PRO A 209 -7.45 3.77 7.72
C PRO A 209 -6.72 3.81 6.36
N LYS A 210 -5.40 3.96 6.33
CA LYS A 210 -4.61 3.78 5.10
C LYS A 210 -4.81 2.38 4.51
N THR A 211 -4.68 1.33 5.32
CA THR A 211 -4.86 -0.07 4.89
C THR A 211 -6.31 -0.34 4.49
N MET A 212 -7.28 0.25 5.20
CA MET A 212 -8.69 0.18 4.81
C MET A 212 -8.96 0.77 3.42
N ALA A 213 -8.23 1.82 3.04
CA ALA A 213 -8.32 2.37 1.68
C ALA A 213 -7.82 1.35 0.62
N TYR A 214 -6.78 0.57 0.91
CA TYR A 214 -6.34 -0.51 0.00
C TYR A 214 -7.34 -1.65 -0.09
N ILE A 215 -7.89 -2.09 1.04
CA ILE A 215 -8.99 -3.08 1.06
C ILE A 215 -10.15 -2.57 0.17
N TRP A 216 -10.50 -1.30 0.29
CA TRP A 216 -11.55 -0.70 -0.55
C TRP A 216 -11.21 -0.72 -2.04
N MET A 217 -9.94 -0.44 -2.43
CA MET A 217 -9.50 -0.56 -3.82
C MET A 217 -9.65 -1.99 -4.36
N ILE A 218 -9.27 -3.00 -3.56
CA ILE A 218 -9.40 -4.41 -3.91
C ILE A 218 -10.89 -4.79 -4.02
N CYS A 219 -11.72 -4.37 -3.07
CA CYS A 219 -13.18 -4.60 -3.11
C CYS A 219 -13.85 -3.99 -4.35
N MET A 220 -13.38 -2.81 -4.81
CA MET A 220 -13.87 -2.26 -6.08
C MET A 220 -13.55 -3.17 -7.26
N GLY A 221 -12.37 -3.79 -7.30
CA GLY A 221 -12.02 -4.80 -8.29
C GLY A 221 -12.89 -6.06 -8.19
N LEU A 222 -13.07 -6.59 -6.98
CA LEU A 222 -13.94 -7.76 -6.74
C LEU A 222 -15.39 -7.50 -7.16
N SER A 223 -15.89 -6.29 -6.98
CA SER A 223 -17.25 -5.90 -7.37
C SER A 223 -17.50 -5.90 -8.89
N MET A 224 -16.45 -6.03 -9.69
CA MET A 224 -16.55 -6.14 -11.16
C MET A 224 -16.79 -7.59 -11.61
N ILE A 225 -16.55 -8.58 -10.76
CA ILE A 225 -16.74 -9.99 -11.08
C ILE A 225 -18.25 -10.25 -11.25
N GLY A 226 -18.62 -10.83 -12.38
CA GLY A 226 -20.01 -11.14 -12.70
C GLY A 226 -20.82 -9.99 -13.33
N LYS A 227 -20.16 -8.86 -13.65
CA LYS A 227 -20.74 -7.76 -14.41
C LYS A 227 -20.18 -7.75 -15.83
#